data_391c522b645efdf7f09f53b8abf5e6fd
#
_entry.id   391c522b645efdf7f09f53b8abf5e6fd
#
_cell.length_a   1.000
_cell.length_b   1.000
_cell.length_c   1.000
_cell.angle_alpha   90.00
_cell.angle_beta   90.00
_cell.angle_gamma   90.00
#
_symmetry.space_group_name_H-M   'P 1'
#
loop_
_entity.id
_entity.type
_entity.pdbx_description
1 polymer ?
#
loop_
_entity_poly.entity_id
_entity_poly.type
_entity_poly.pdbx_seq_one_letter_code
_entity_poly.pdbx_strand_id
1 'polypeptide(L)'
;MTGEDATLIPLSAVPPAMVEDLLDRAFGEDRHARTAYRIRAGMEALDALSFAALDAEEMLVATIQCWPIALVTPEGNSVPLVMVGPVAVLPERQGEGFGKGLMAAMLDADARLAKETGASFPQVLIGDADYYGRWGFTDAHTRSWRCPGPYDQERLLARGAALAAMPHEGMLGPWPGSTS
;
A
#
# COMPACT_ATOMS: atom_id res chain seq x y z
N MET A 1 9.51 -22.42 9.10
CA MET A 1 10.33 -21.23 8.86
C MET A 1 9.58 -20.01 9.36
N THR A 2 10.15 -19.37 10.32
CA THR A 2 9.66 -18.09 10.78
C THR A 2 10.25 -17.00 9.89
N GLY A 3 9.64 -15.82 9.84
CA GLY A 3 10.16 -14.70 9.04
C GLY A 3 11.57 -14.25 9.39
N GLU A 4 12.23 -14.93 10.30
CA GLU A 4 13.60 -14.65 10.73
C GLU A 4 14.65 -14.93 9.64
N ASP A 5 14.29 -15.79 8.68
CA ASP A 5 15.20 -16.13 7.57
C ASP A 5 14.95 -15.26 6.32
N ALA A 6 14.05 -14.29 6.40
CA ALA A 6 13.74 -13.42 5.28
C ALA A 6 14.74 -12.28 5.18
N THR A 7 15.21 -12.00 3.96
CA THR A 7 15.98 -10.81 3.65
C THR A 7 15.05 -9.80 2.99
N LEU A 8 14.94 -8.61 3.56
CA LEU A 8 14.13 -7.54 2.98
C LEU A 8 15.05 -6.58 2.22
N ILE A 9 14.67 -6.30 0.97
CA ILE A 9 15.43 -5.39 0.10
C ILE A 9 14.48 -4.36 -0.51
N PRO A 10 15.00 -3.22 -0.99
CA PRO A 10 14.17 -2.28 -1.73
C PRO A 10 13.56 -2.97 -2.95
N LEU A 11 12.29 -2.66 -3.24
CA LEU A 11 11.61 -3.25 -4.40
C LEU A 11 12.32 -2.91 -5.71
N SER A 12 12.91 -1.71 -5.78
CA SER A 12 13.68 -1.25 -6.94
C SER A 12 14.89 -2.13 -7.28
N ALA A 13 15.36 -2.94 -6.32
CA ALA A 13 16.45 -3.90 -6.55
C ALA A 13 15.99 -5.17 -7.28
N VAL A 14 14.68 -5.35 -7.45
CA VAL A 14 14.11 -6.53 -8.12
C VAL A 14 13.69 -6.16 -9.54
N PRO A 15 14.05 -6.96 -10.57
CA PRO A 15 13.58 -6.69 -11.93
C PRO A 15 12.06 -6.61 -12.00
N PRO A 16 11.50 -5.60 -12.69
CA PRO A 16 10.04 -5.42 -12.75
C PRO A 16 9.28 -6.66 -13.24
N ALA A 17 9.84 -7.40 -14.17
CA ALA A 17 9.20 -8.62 -14.69
C ALA A 17 8.99 -9.68 -13.60
N MET A 18 9.90 -9.77 -12.64
CA MET A 18 9.78 -10.71 -11.52
C MET A 18 8.69 -10.28 -10.55
N VAL A 19 8.55 -8.99 -10.32
CA VAL A 19 7.49 -8.44 -9.48
C VAL A 19 6.12 -8.72 -10.12
N GLU A 20 5.99 -8.47 -11.42
CA GLU A 20 4.74 -8.72 -12.15
C GLU A 20 4.36 -10.20 -12.13
N ASP A 21 5.32 -11.10 -12.31
CA ASP A 21 5.08 -12.54 -12.21
C ASP A 21 4.57 -12.95 -10.82
N LEU A 22 5.19 -12.41 -9.77
CA LEU A 22 4.75 -12.66 -8.40
C LEU A 22 3.31 -12.20 -8.20
N LEU A 23 2.97 -11.01 -8.67
CA LEU A 23 1.63 -10.44 -8.54
C LEU A 23 0.59 -11.29 -9.31
N ASP A 24 0.92 -11.75 -10.50
CA ASP A 24 0.06 -12.64 -11.27
C ASP A 24 -0.21 -13.95 -10.54
N ARG A 25 0.82 -14.51 -9.92
CA ARG A 25 0.69 -15.75 -9.16
C ARG A 25 -0.10 -15.57 -7.86
N ALA A 26 0.03 -14.43 -7.22
CA ALA A 26 -0.67 -14.14 -5.97
C ALA A 26 -2.14 -13.75 -6.19
N PHE A 27 -2.45 -13.01 -7.24
CA PHE A 27 -3.77 -12.38 -7.42
C PHE A 27 -4.46 -12.75 -8.75
N GLY A 28 -3.78 -13.37 -9.69
CA GLY A 28 -4.31 -13.69 -11.01
C GLY A 28 -3.95 -12.64 -12.05
N GLU A 29 -3.98 -13.03 -13.32
CA GLU A 29 -3.64 -12.14 -14.44
C GLU A 29 -4.68 -11.04 -14.67
N ASP A 30 -5.91 -11.22 -14.18
CA ASP A 30 -6.99 -10.25 -14.26
C ASP A 30 -6.95 -9.18 -13.16
N ARG A 31 -5.91 -9.16 -12.33
CA ARG A 31 -5.78 -8.26 -11.18
C ARG A 31 -5.91 -6.78 -11.53
N HIS A 32 -5.54 -6.39 -12.76
CA HIS A 32 -5.58 -4.99 -13.21
C HIS A 32 -7.01 -4.41 -13.28
N ALA A 33 -8.03 -5.27 -13.27
CA ALA A 33 -9.43 -4.84 -13.22
C ALA A 33 -9.87 -4.40 -11.81
N ARG A 34 -9.07 -4.65 -10.78
CA ARG A 34 -9.43 -4.31 -9.41
C ARG A 34 -9.42 -2.79 -9.20
N THR A 35 -10.31 -2.34 -8.32
CA THR A 35 -10.47 -0.91 -8.00
C THR A 35 -9.16 -0.25 -7.54
N ALA A 36 -8.33 -0.96 -6.78
CA ALA A 36 -7.03 -0.46 -6.34
C ALA A 36 -6.16 0.04 -7.49
N TYR A 37 -6.18 -0.64 -8.63
CA TYR A 37 -5.41 -0.24 -9.80
C TYR A 37 -5.92 1.06 -10.43
N ARG A 38 -7.21 1.33 -10.30
CA ARG A 38 -7.80 2.59 -10.78
C ARG A 38 -7.41 3.76 -9.88
N ILE A 39 -7.35 3.52 -8.57
CA ILE A 39 -6.95 4.56 -7.60
C ILE A 39 -5.54 5.07 -7.89
N ARG A 40 -4.63 4.18 -8.31
CA ARG A 40 -3.22 4.50 -8.56
C ARG A 40 -2.84 4.55 -10.04
N ALA A 41 -3.81 4.68 -10.91
CA ALA A 41 -3.59 4.64 -12.36
C ALA A 41 -2.51 5.64 -12.79
N GLY A 42 -1.51 5.17 -13.54
CA GLY A 42 -0.41 6.00 -14.02
C GLY A 42 0.65 6.36 -13.00
N MET A 43 0.53 5.89 -11.75
CA MET A 43 1.52 6.17 -10.71
C MET A 43 2.61 5.11 -10.70
N GLU A 44 3.80 5.53 -10.25
CA GLU A 44 4.90 4.63 -9.96
C GLU A 44 4.95 4.37 -8.46
N ALA A 45 5.39 3.17 -8.06
CA ALA A 45 5.54 2.83 -6.65
C ALA A 45 6.56 3.75 -5.97
N LEU A 46 6.30 4.09 -4.72
CA LEU A 46 7.21 4.90 -3.91
C LEU A 46 8.37 4.03 -3.45
N ASP A 47 9.56 4.26 -3.99
CA ASP A 47 10.75 3.45 -3.68
C ASP A 47 11.06 3.40 -2.19
N ALA A 48 10.88 4.51 -1.49
CA ALA A 48 11.20 4.59 -0.07
C ALA A 48 10.30 3.72 0.81
N LEU A 49 9.13 3.33 0.32
CA LEU A 49 8.11 2.59 1.08
C LEU A 49 7.78 1.22 0.45
N SER A 50 8.50 0.82 -0.57
CA SER A 50 8.21 -0.43 -1.31
C SER A 50 9.37 -1.40 -1.16
N PHE A 51 9.06 -2.64 -0.79
CA PHE A 51 10.06 -3.65 -0.42
C PHE A 51 9.74 -5.00 -1.02
N ALA A 52 10.77 -5.82 -1.13
CA ALA A 52 10.66 -7.22 -1.51
C ALA A 52 11.26 -8.10 -0.42
N ALA A 53 10.72 -9.29 -0.27
CA ALA A 53 11.24 -10.30 0.65
C ALA A 53 11.82 -11.46 -0.15
N LEU A 54 13.04 -11.83 0.19
CA LEU A 54 13.73 -13.00 -0.33
C LEU A 54 13.79 -14.06 0.77
N ASP A 55 13.67 -15.33 0.40
CA ASP A 55 13.82 -16.42 1.34
C ASP A 55 15.30 -16.78 1.56
N ALA A 56 15.56 -17.84 2.32
CA ALA A 56 16.93 -18.28 2.62
C ALA A 56 17.73 -18.68 1.38
N GLU A 57 17.07 -19.08 0.29
CA GLU A 57 17.67 -19.41 -0.99
C GLU A 57 17.73 -18.21 -1.95
N GLU A 58 17.48 -17.00 -1.45
CA GLU A 58 17.48 -15.75 -2.21
C GLU A 58 16.40 -15.69 -3.30
N MET A 59 15.30 -16.45 -3.12
CA MET A 59 14.18 -16.43 -4.03
C MET A 59 13.15 -15.37 -3.62
N LEU A 60 12.61 -14.63 -4.59
CA LEU A 60 11.57 -13.63 -4.35
C LEU A 60 10.28 -14.34 -3.93
N VAL A 61 9.79 -14.05 -2.72
CA VAL A 61 8.61 -14.72 -2.18
C VAL A 61 7.47 -13.76 -1.82
N ALA A 62 7.76 -12.48 -1.65
CA ALA A 62 6.73 -11.51 -1.28
C ALA A 62 7.16 -10.09 -1.63
N THR A 63 6.18 -9.20 -1.82
CA THR A 63 6.43 -7.77 -2.06
C THR A 63 5.38 -6.93 -1.36
N ILE A 64 5.75 -5.68 -1.05
CA ILE A 64 4.82 -4.62 -0.67
C ILE A 64 5.08 -3.41 -1.55
N GLN A 65 4.03 -2.84 -2.10
CA GLN A 65 4.10 -1.63 -2.90
C GLN A 65 3.27 -0.52 -2.25
N CYS A 66 3.79 0.70 -2.30
CA CYS A 66 3.08 1.88 -1.84
C CYS A 66 3.06 2.92 -2.97
N TRP A 67 2.00 3.72 -3.05
CA TRP A 67 1.73 4.57 -4.20
C TRP A 67 1.30 5.97 -3.76
N PRO A 68 1.73 7.02 -4.48
CA PRO A 68 1.21 8.36 -4.24
C PRO A 68 -0.21 8.47 -4.82
N ILE A 69 -1.17 8.82 -3.98
CA ILE A 69 -2.56 9.02 -4.37
C ILE A 69 -3.11 10.30 -3.77
N ALA A 70 -4.32 10.66 -4.15
CA ALA A 70 -5.01 11.83 -3.65
C ALA A 70 -6.44 11.50 -3.25
N LEU A 71 -6.93 12.22 -2.23
CA LEU A 71 -8.35 12.35 -1.98
C LEU A 71 -8.78 13.67 -2.62
N VAL A 72 -9.65 13.59 -3.63
CA VAL A 72 -10.16 14.77 -4.32
C VAL A 72 -11.47 15.16 -3.70
N THR A 73 -11.51 16.35 -3.11
CA THR A 73 -12.72 16.87 -2.43
C THR A 73 -13.78 17.28 -3.44
N PRO A 74 -15.05 17.45 -3.00
CA PRO A 74 -16.10 17.97 -3.89
C PRO A 74 -15.78 19.34 -4.49
N GLU A 75 -14.94 20.13 -3.81
CA GLU A 75 -14.48 21.44 -4.31
C GLU A 75 -13.34 21.33 -5.32
N GLY A 76 -12.85 20.12 -5.57
CA GLY A 76 -11.79 19.88 -6.55
C GLY A 76 -10.37 19.98 -6.00
N ASN A 77 -10.19 20.04 -4.70
CA ASN A 77 -8.87 20.06 -4.07
C ASN A 77 -8.31 18.64 -3.93
N SER A 78 -7.04 18.47 -4.26
CA SER A 78 -6.36 17.19 -4.11
C SER A 78 -5.53 17.19 -2.83
N VAL A 79 -5.80 16.23 -1.94
CA VAL A 79 -5.09 16.09 -0.67
C VAL A 79 -4.26 14.80 -0.73
N PRO A 80 -2.93 14.87 -0.47
CA PRO A 80 -2.06 13.72 -0.66
C PRO A 80 -2.23 12.63 0.38
N LEU A 81 -2.16 11.38 -0.08
CA LEU A 81 -2.18 10.17 0.72
C LEU A 81 -1.20 9.17 0.12
N VAL A 82 -0.88 8.15 0.90
CA VAL A 82 -0.15 6.98 0.42
C VAL A 82 -1.09 5.78 0.39
N MET A 83 -1.22 5.13 -0.75
CA MET A 83 -1.94 3.87 -0.85
C MET A 83 -0.99 2.72 -0.59
N VAL A 84 -1.31 1.89 0.39
CA VAL A 84 -0.53 0.68 0.72
C VAL A 84 -1.15 -0.51 0.00
N GLY A 85 -0.32 -1.23 -0.74
CA GLY A 85 -0.72 -2.44 -1.42
C GLY A 85 -0.45 -2.41 -2.93
N PRO A 86 -0.41 -3.58 -3.55
CA PRO A 86 -0.70 -4.87 -2.92
C PRO A 86 0.42 -5.33 -1.98
N VAL A 87 0.04 -6.10 -0.95
CA VAL A 87 0.96 -6.90 -0.17
C VAL A 87 0.80 -8.32 -0.72
N ALA A 88 1.77 -8.75 -1.51
CA ALA A 88 1.71 -10.01 -2.25
C ALA A 88 2.64 -11.04 -1.63
N VAL A 89 2.14 -12.25 -1.42
CA VAL A 89 2.93 -13.39 -0.96
C VAL A 89 2.62 -14.55 -1.90
N LEU A 90 3.66 -15.27 -2.34
CA LEU A 90 3.45 -16.48 -3.14
C LEU A 90 2.46 -17.40 -2.42
N PRO A 91 1.47 -17.98 -3.14
CA PRO A 91 0.44 -18.81 -2.49
C PRO A 91 1.00 -19.93 -1.64
N GLU A 92 2.08 -20.59 -2.09
CA GLU A 92 2.75 -21.66 -1.38
C GLU A 92 3.56 -21.21 -0.15
N ARG A 93 3.74 -19.91 0.02
CA ARG A 93 4.52 -19.33 1.13
C ARG A 93 3.67 -18.51 2.09
N GLN A 94 2.35 -18.51 1.94
CA GLN A 94 1.46 -17.81 2.85
C GLN A 94 1.49 -18.44 4.25
N GLY A 95 1.31 -17.61 5.28
CA GLY A 95 1.34 -18.07 6.67
C GLY A 95 2.72 -18.14 7.30
N GLU A 96 3.78 -17.81 6.55
CA GLU A 96 5.17 -17.82 7.06
C GLU A 96 5.64 -16.47 7.64
N GLY A 97 4.78 -15.44 7.61
CA GLY A 97 5.08 -14.14 8.19
C GLY A 97 5.74 -13.12 7.27
N PHE A 98 5.88 -13.41 5.98
CA PHE A 98 6.51 -12.47 5.02
C PHE A 98 5.71 -11.17 4.89
N GLY A 99 4.38 -11.27 4.81
CA GLY A 99 3.51 -10.09 4.72
C GLY A 99 3.64 -9.18 5.93
N LYS A 100 3.68 -9.76 7.12
CA LYS A 100 3.86 -9.00 8.37
C LYS A 100 5.23 -8.33 8.43
N GLY A 101 6.26 -9.02 7.99
CA GLY A 101 7.62 -8.47 7.92
C GLY A 101 7.70 -7.28 6.98
N LEU A 102 7.05 -7.37 5.82
CA LEU A 102 6.99 -6.29 4.85
C LEU A 102 6.20 -5.08 5.38
N MET A 103 5.07 -5.32 6.05
CA MET A 103 4.31 -4.24 6.68
C MET A 103 5.15 -3.52 7.74
N ALA A 104 5.86 -4.27 8.59
CA ALA A 104 6.73 -3.69 9.61
C ALA A 104 7.84 -2.83 8.98
N ALA A 105 8.47 -3.32 7.92
CA ALA A 105 9.52 -2.58 7.21
C ALA A 105 8.99 -1.29 6.58
N MET A 106 7.81 -1.35 5.99
CA MET A 106 7.18 -0.17 5.38
C MET A 106 6.82 0.87 6.43
N LEU A 107 6.22 0.46 7.53
CA LEU A 107 5.84 1.39 8.61
C LEU A 107 7.06 2.03 9.27
N ASP A 108 8.14 1.27 9.41
CA ASP A 108 9.42 1.75 9.94
C ASP A 108 10.03 2.80 9.01
N ALA A 109 10.02 2.53 7.70
CA ALA A 109 10.50 3.46 6.68
C ALA A 109 9.66 4.74 6.67
N ASP A 110 8.35 4.62 6.79
CA ASP A 110 7.44 5.76 6.83
C ASP A 110 7.72 6.65 8.05
N ALA A 111 7.93 6.05 9.21
CA ALA A 111 8.26 6.78 10.43
C ALA A 111 9.60 7.53 10.30
N ARG A 112 10.60 6.90 9.67
CA ARG A 112 11.89 7.55 9.41
C ARG A 112 11.76 8.72 8.44
N LEU A 113 10.99 8.58 7.37
CA LEU A 113 10.73 9.65 6.43
C LEU A 113 10.04 10.83 7.09
N ALA A 114 9.04 10.57 7.93
CA ALA A 114 8.34 11.61 8.66
C ALA A 114 9.28 12.41 9.55
N LYS A 115 10.24 11.72 10.18
CA LYS A 115 11.25 12.33 11.03
C LYS A 115 12.24 13.19 10.24
N GLU A 116 12.68 12.69 9.07
CA GLU A 116 13.65 13.36 8.21
C GLU A 116 13.08 14.56 7.47
N THR A 117 11.84 14.47 7.01
CA THR A 117 11.20 15.49 6.17
C THR A 117 10.27 16.43 6.95
N GLY A 118 9.86 16.04 8.16
CA GLY A 118 8.86 16.77 8.93
C GLY A 118 7.43 16.62 8.39
N ALA A 119 7.23 15.80 7.36
CA ALA A 119 5.93 15.59 6.74
C ALA A 119 5.50 14.13 6.90
N SER A 120 4.24 13.91 7.27
CA SER A 120 3.64 12.60 7.37
C SER A 120 2.33 12.60 6.58
N PHE A 121 2.17 11.60 5.70
CA PHE A 121 0.96 11.43 4.90
C PHE A 121 0.14 10.28 5.46
N PRO A 122 -1.20 10.42 5.53
CA PRO A 122 -2.05 9.30 5.91
C PRO A 122 -1.87 8.15 4.92
N GLN A 123 -2.04 6.94 5.40
CA GLN A 123 -1.99 5.73 4.61
C GLN A 123 -3.38 5.14 4.49
N VAL A 124 -3.71 4.62 3.32
CA VAL A 124 -5.01 4.00 3.04
C VAL A 124 -4.79 2.66 2.33
N LEU A 125 -5.65 1.70 2.61
CA LEU A 125 -5.67 0.42 1.91
C LEU A 125 -7.08 -0.14 1.82
N ILE A 126 -7.26 -1.12 0.93
CA ILE A 126 -8.48 -1.93 0.86
C ILE A 126 -8.09 -3.32 1.36
N GLY A 127 -8.65 -3.75 2.49
CA GLY A 127 -8.29 -5.01 3.10
C GLY A 127 -9.16 -5.39 4.28
N ASP A 128 -8.73 -6.42 5.00
CA ASP A 128 -9.45 -6.96 6.16
C ASP A 128 -9.14 -6.13 7.41
N ALA A 129 -10.19 -5.56 8.01
CA ALA A 129 -10.07 -4.75 9.22
C ALA A 129 -9.50 -5.54 10.40
N ASP A 130 -9.85 -6.82 10.54
CA ASP A 130 -9.34 -7.67 11.61
C ASP A 130 -7.83 -7.90 11.48
N TYR A 131 -7.35 -8.03 10.24
CA TYR A 131 -5.93 -8.21 9.97
C TYR A 131 -5.15 -6.89 10.09
N TYR A 132 -5.58 -5.85 9.37
CA TYR A 132 -4.84 -4.58 9.32
C TYR A 132 -5.05 -3.68 10.53
N GLY A 133 -6.05 -3.96 11.35
CA GLY A 133 -6.27 -3.23 12.61
C GLY A 133 -5.10 -3.31 13.57
N ARG A 134 -4.30 -4.38 13.51
CA ARG A 134 -3.10 -4.54 14.35
C ARG A 134 -2.06 -3.42 14.13
N TRP A 135 -2.10 -2.78 12.97
CA TRP A 135 -1.22 -1.65 12.65
C TRP A 135 -1.93 -0.30 12.69
N GLY A 136 -3.14 -0.26 13.22
CA GLY A 136 -3.88 0.98 13.40
C GLY A 136 -4.75 1.40 12.21
N PHE A 137 -4.91 0.56 11.20
CA PHE A 137 -5.82 0.82 10.09
C PHE A 137 -7.27 0.61 10.53
N THR A 138 -8.12 1.61 10.32
CA THR A 138 -9.54 1.56 10.67
C THR A 138 -10.40 2.25 9.60
N ASP A 139 -11.70 2.00 9.63
CA ASP A 139 -12.67 2.64 8.74
C ASP A 139 -13.30 3.92 9.33
N ALA A 140 -12.80 4.38 10.47
CA ALA A 140 -13.40 5.50 11.19
C ALA A 140 -13.45 6.81 10.39
N HIS A 141 -12.45 7.06 9.54
CA HIS A 141 -12.35 8.28 8.76
C HIS A 141 -12.74 8.13 7.29
N THR A 142 -12.95 6.89 6.81
CA THR A 142 -13.10 6.61 5.39
C THR A 142 -14.53 6.46 4.92
N ARG A 143 -15.49 6.63 5.81
CA ARG A 143 -16.91 6.30 5.55
C ARG A 143 -17.53 7.10 4.41
N SER A 144 -17.09 8.33 4.18
CA SER A 144 -17.56 9.17 3.08
C SER A 144 -16.51 9.35 1.99
N TRP A 145 -15.43 8.56 2.03
CA TRP A 145 -14.48 8.48 0.93
C TRP A 145 -14.98 7.45 -0.07
N ARG A 146 -14.80 7.73 -1.34
CA ARG A 146 -15.25 6.87 -2.44
C ARG A 146 -14.07 6.42 -3.28
N CYS A 147 -14.24 5.27 -3.93
CA CYS A 147 -13.26 4.72 -4.85
C CYS A 147 -13.83 4.70 -6.26
N PRO A 148 -12.99 4.77 -7.31
CA PRO A 148 -13.43 4.78 -8.71
C PRO A 148 -13.72 3.38 -9.24
N GLY A 149 -14.50 2.59 -8.52
CA GLY A 149 -14.88 1.24 -8.89
C GLY A 149 -15.51 0.52 -7.71
N PRO A 150 -15.85 -0.77 -7.88
CA PRO A 150 -16.46 -1.56 -6.79
C PRO A 150 -15.54 -1.74 -5.61
N TYR A 151 -16.06 -1.58 -4.40
CA TYR A 151 -15.36 -1.84 -3.14
C TYR A 151 -16.35 -1.99 -2.00
N ASP A 152 -15.88 -2.63 -0.92
CA ASP A 152 -16.64 -2.71 0.32
C ASP A 152 -16.17 -1.58 1.24
N GLN A 153 -17.10 -0.72 1.67
CA GLN A 153 -16.77 0.44 2.51
C GLN A 153 -16.04 0.04 3.79
N GLU A 154 -16.40 -1.10 4.37
CA GLU A 154 -15.79 -1.62 5.60
C GLU A 154 -14.34 -2.05 5.42
N ARG A 155 -13.91 -2.26 4.17
CA ARG A 155 -12.55 -2.66 3.83
C ARG A 155 -11.67 -1.48 3.45
N LEU A 156 -12.23 -0.28 3.31
CA LEU A 156 -11.45 0.93 3.06
C LEU A 156 -10.94 1.47 4.39
N LEU A 157 -9.67 1.25 4.66
CA LEU A 157 -9.05 1.51 5.96
C LEU A 157 -7.95 2.55 5.83
N ALA A 158 -7.81 3.38 6.87
CA ALA A 158 -6.77 4.40 6.90
C ALA A 158 -6.12 4.50 8.27
N ARG A 159 -4.87 4.99 8.29
CA ARG A 159 -4.13 5.29 9.51
C ARG A 159 -3.20 6.49 9.30
N GLY A 160 -2.74 7.08 10.40
CA GLY A 160 -1.74 8.13 10.40
C GLY A 160 -2.13 9.31 11.29
N ALA A 161 -1.13 10.01 11.82
CA ALA A 161 -1.35 11.15 12.70
C ALA A 161 -2.06 12.31 11.97
N ALA A 162 -1.80 12.48 10.67
CA ALA A 162 -2.43 13.54 9.87
C ALA A 162 -3.86 13.21 9.45
N LEU A 163 -4.36 12.02 9.76
CA LEU A 163 -5.68 11.59 9.33
C LEU A 163 -6.80 12.47 9.88
N ALA A 164 -6.67 12.96 11.12
CA ALA A 164 -7.67 13.83 11.75
C ALA A 164 -7.88 15.16 11.00
N ALA A 165 -6.87 15.63 10.26
CA ALA A 165 -6.94 16.85 9.48
C ALA A 165 -7.44 16.63 8.03
N MET A 166 -7.69 15.38 7.65
CA MET A 166 -8.14 15.04 6.31
C MET A 166 -9.60 15.43 6.09
N PRO A 167 -9.97 15.79 4.84
CA PRO A 167 -11.37 16.00 4.50
C PRO A 167 -12.22 14.78 4.82
N HIS A 168 -13.46 15.00 5.23
CA HIS A 168 -14.39 13.91 5.57
C HIS A 168 -14.90 13.18 4.34
N GLU A 169 -14.97 13.84 3.19
CA GLU A 169 -15.48 13.24 1.96
C GLU A 169 -14.58 13.54 0.76
N GLY A 170 -14.63 12.67 -0.22
CA GLY A 170 -13.89 12.83 -1.46
C GLY A 170 -13.80 11.53 -2.24
N MET A 171 -13.14 11.60 -3.39
CA MET A 171 -12.88 10.46 -4.27
C MET A 171 -11.39 10.18 -4.30
N LEU A 172 -11.02 8.93 -4.04
CA LEU A 172 -9.63 8.49 -4.18
C LEU A 172 -9.26 8.37 -5.66
N GLY A 173 -8.06 8.80 -5.98
CA GLY A 173 -7.53 8.73 -7.34
C GLY A 173 -6.02 8.93 -7.35
N PRO A 174 -5.40 8.89 -8.53
CA PRO A 174 -3.97 9.12 -8.65
C PRO A 174 -3.59 10.51 -8.14
N TRP A 175 -2.40 10.62 -7.58
CA TRP A 175 -1.85 11.95 -7.27
C TRP A 175 -1.59 12.70 -8.59
N PRO A 176 -2.15 13.90 -8.78
CA PRO A 176 -2.03 14.59 -10.07
C PRO A 176 -0.62 15.11 -10.35
N GLY A 177 0.28 14.97 -9.40
CA GLY A 177 1.63 15.47 -9.51
C GLY A 177 1.73 16.96 -9.30
N SER A 178 2.94 17.43 -8.95
CA SER A 178 3.24 18.83 -9.10
C SER A 178 3.55 19.05 -10.57
N THR A 179 2.58 19.54 -11.31
CA THR A 179 2.92 20.15 -12.61
C THR A 179 3.73 21.39 -12.31
N SER A 180 5.02 21.19 -12.33
CA SER A 180 5.91 22.34 -12.37
C SER A 180 5.83 22.97 -13.74
#